data_493d1724b0ef7a8eba4f88b774ab4463
#
_entry.id   493d1724b0ef7a8eba4f88b774ab4463
#
_cell.length_a   1.000
_cell.length_b   1.000
_cell.length_c   1.000
_cell.angle_alpha   90.00
_cell.angle_beta   90.00
_cell.angle_gamma   90.00
#
_symmetry.space_group_name_H-M   'P 1'
#
loop_
_entity.id
_entity.type
_entity.pdbx_description
1 polymer ?
#
loop_
_entity_poly.entity_id
_entity_poly.type
_entity_poly.pdbx_seq_one_letter_code
_entity_poly.pdbx_strand_id
1 'polypeptide(L)'
;YIEEKQAALYVNVGDYKNVWEALLAEIPEMKNYATEHFDRWADTEAFAQKALDEKEKIEGIHGFWHKNIFEAVYCTNLLMRSCDVLVTKPSELAFYPVPKLFIRRVGKHEMWGAIHSAEVGDGTLECRDIPHTIQMLELFLQDDTFLSDMCQNIVTNKKAGLYDGAYKVVELAMGLKINRNDE
;
A
#
# COMPACT_ATOMS: atom_id res chain seq x y z
N TYR A 1 8.51 -12.78 -12.64
CA TYR A 1 7.95 -11.44 -12.95
C TYR A 1 8.98 -10.31 -12.78
N ILE A 2 9.77 -10.28 -11.68
CA ILE A 2 10.83 -9.27 -11.48
C ILE A 2 11.96 -9.45 -12.49
N GLU A 3 12.45 -10.68 -12.65
CA GLU A 3 13.51 -11.03 -13.59
C GLU A 3 13.13 -10.73 -15.05
N GLU A 4 11.89 -11.00 -15.40
CA GLU A 4 11.32 -10.73 -16.73
C GLU A 4 10.90 -9.26 -16.92
N LYS A 5 11.13 -8.40 -15.91
CA LYS A 5 10.77 -6.99 -15.90
C LYS A 5 9.28 -6.71 -16.13
N GLN A 6 8.44 -7.64 -15.72
CA GLN A 6 6.97 -7.51 -15.81
C GLN A 6 6.39 -6.77 -14.59
N ALA A 7 7.09 -6.81 -13.44
CA ALA A 7 6.71 -6.13 -12.22
C ALA A 7 7.90 -5.48 -11.53
N ALA A 8 7.67 -4.45 -10.73
CA ALA A 8 8.60 -3.92 -9.74
C ALA A 8 8.05 -4.15 -8.33
N LEU A 9 8.93 -4.36 -7.36
CA LEU A 9 8.56 -4.59 -5.97
C LEU A 9 9.12 -3.49 -5.08
N TYR A 10 8.25 -2.79 -4.34
CA TYR A 10 8.62 -1.82 -3.31
C TYR A 10 8.44 -2.46 -1.94
N VAL A 11 9.52 -2.54 -1.17
CA VAL A 11 9.54 -3.17 0.16
C VAL A 11 9.89 -2.11 1.20
N ASN A 12 8.88 -1.60 1.91
CA ASN A 12 9.12 -0.70 3.05
C ASN A 12 9.20 -1.51 4.33
N VAL A 13 10.39 -1.58 4.93
CA VAL A 13 10.63 -2.29 6.20
C VAL A 13 10.50 -1.35 7.42
N GLY A 14 10.03 -0.12 7.21
CA GLY A 14 9.86 0.85 8.28
C GLY A 14 11.19 1.26 8.91
N ASP A 15 11.29 1.18 10.23
CA ASP A 15 12.51 1.44 11.01
C ASP A 15 13.28 0.15 11.38
N TYR A 16 12.89 -1.01 10.82
CA TYR A 16 13.47 -2.33 11.10
C TYR A 16 14.43 -2.81 10.01
N LYS A 17 15.62 -2.21 9.91
CA LYS A 17 16.63 -2.56 8.89
C LYS A 17 16.97 -4.05 8.85
N ASN A 18 17.00 -4.70 10.00
CA ASN A 18 17.27 -6.13 10.13
C ASN A 18 16.27 -7.02 9.38
N VAL A 19 15.05 -6.54 9.13
CA VAL A 19 14.06 -7.27 8.32
C VAL A 19 14.51 -7.35 6.86
N TRP A 20 15.05 -6.27 6.31
CA TRP A 20 15.61 -6.28 4.97
C TRP A 20 16.82 -7.19 4.87
N GLU A 21 17.73 -7.13 5.84
CA GLU A 21 18.92 -7.98 5.90
C GLU A 21 18.54 -9.47 5.99
N ALA A 22 17.53 -9.80 6.81
CA ALA A 22 17.00 -11.16 6.91
C ALA A 22 16.36 -11.63 5.60
N LEU A 23 15.61 -10.78 4.91
CA LEU A 23 15.01 -11.11 3.62
C LEU A 23 16.07 -11.43 2.56
N LEU A 24 17.13 -10.61 2.46
CA LEU A 24 18.24 -10.86 1.55
C LEU A 24 19.09 -12.09 1.92
N ALA A 25 19.08 -12.49 3.19
CA ALA A 25 19.76 -13.71 3.63
C ALA A 25 18.93 -14.96 3.30
N GLU A 26 17.59 -14.87 3.40
CA GLU A 26 16.67 -15.97 3.08
C GLU A 26 16.53 -16.16 1.56
N ILE A 27 16.56 -15.08 0.78
CA ILE A 27 16.41 -15.09 -0.69
C ILE A 27 17.62 -14.35 -1.30
N PRO A 28 18.81 -14.98 -1.37
CA PRO A 28 20.02 -14.29 -1.84
C PRO A 28 19.94 -13.76 -3.26
N GLU A 29 19.14 -14.36 -4.12
CA GLU A 29 18.93 -13.98 -5.52
C GLU A 29 18.32 -12.57 -5.65
N MET A 30 17.58 -12.10 -4.64
CA MET A 30 17.04 -10.74 -4.61
C MET A 30 18.13 -9.67 -4.77
N LYS A 31 19.35 -9.94 -4.31
CA LYS A 31 20.49 -8.99 -4.41
C LYS A 31 20.81 -8.58 -5.84
N ASN A 32 20.50 -9.43 -6.81
CA ASN A 32 20.75 -9.16 -8.22
C ASN A 32 19.82 -8.07 -8.78
N TYR A 33 18.69 -7.82 -8.12
CA TYR A 33 17.62 -6.92 -8.57
C TYR A 33 17.34 -5.82 -7.56
N ALA A 34 18.00 -5.84 -6.39
CA ALA A 34 17.68 -4.95 -5.27
C ALA A 34 18.43 -3.61 -5.36
N THR A 35 17.69 -2.53 -5.13
CA THR A 35 18.21 -1.18 -4.91
C THR A 35 17.76 -0.70 -3.53
N GLU A 36 18.70 -0.16 -2.74
CA GLU A 36 18.44 0.28 -1.39
C GLU A 36 18.29 1.81 -1.31
N HIS A 37 17.19 2.28 -0.72
CA HIS A 37 16.88 3.68 -0.45
C HIS A 37 16.86 3.89 1.07
N PHE A 38 18.06 3.93 1.69
CA PHE A 38 18.20 3.83 3.13
C PHE A 38 18.59 5.16 3.76
N ASP A 39 17.76 5.59 4.73
CA ASP A 39 17.99 6.71 5.65
C ASP A 39 18.34 8.04 4.95
N ARG A 40 17.86 8.21 3.72
CA ARG A 40 17.99 9.45 2.94
C ARG A 40 16.64 9.82 2.36
N TRP A 41 15.92 10.66 3.08
CA TRP A 41 14.56 11.06 2.72
C TRP A 41 14.46 11.64 1.30
N ALA A 42 15.40 12.50 0.91
CA ALA A 42 15.43 13.10 -0.42
C ALA A 42 15.50 12.06 -1.56
N ASP A 43 16.21 10.92 -1.33
CA ASP A 43 16.28 9.84 -2.32
C ASP A 43 14.94 9.12 -2.44
N THR A 44 14.23 8.93 -1.32
CA THR A 44 12.89 8.35 -1.29
C THR A 44 11.88 9.25 -2.00
N GLU A 45 11.92 10.56 -1.76
CA GLU A 45 11.07 11.53 -2.47
C GLU A 45 11.36 11.54 -3.97
N ALA A 46 12.64 11.57 -4.35
CA ALA A 46 13.04 11.54 -5.75
C ALA A 46 12.60 10.26 -6.46
N PHE A 47 12.71 9.10 -5.77
CA PHE A 47 12.20 7.84 -6.29
C PHE A 47 10.68 7.87 -6.47
N ALA A 48 9.94 8.31 -5.46
CA ALA A 48 8.48 8.38 -5.53
C ALA A 48 8.02 9.32 -6.64
N GLN A 49 8.70 10.45 -6.85
CA GLN A 49 8.41 11.37 -7.95
C GLN A 49 8.71 10.75 -9.31
N LYS A 50 9.84 10.04 -9.44
CA LYS A 50 10.18 9.30 -10.66
C LYS A 50 9.14 8.21 -10.97
N ALA A 51 8.68 7.49 -9.97
CA ALA A 51 7.68 6.44 -10.12
C ALA A 51 6.28 6.97 -10.50
N LEU A 52 5.98 8.24 -10.16
CA LEU A 52 4.76 8.93 -10.61
C LEU A 52 4.89 9.51 -12.03
N ASP A 53 6.11 9.73 -12.51
CA ASP A 53 6.35 10.19 -13.88
C ASP A 53 6.39 8.99 -14.82
N GLU A 54 5.28 8.71 -15.49
CA GLU A 54 5.06 7.53 -16.36
C GLU A 54 6.07 7.41 -17.54
N LYS A 55 7.02 8.35 -17.66
CA LYS A 55 8.02 8.33 -18.73
C LYS A 55 9.08 7.26 -18.55
N GLU A 56 9.32 6.80 -17.32
CA GLU A 56 10.33 5.80 -17.01
C GLU A 56 9.71 4.59 -16.29
N LYS A 57 9.88 3.42 -16.87
CA LYS A 57 9.48 2.17 -16.22
C LYS A 57 10.37 1.90 -15.02
N ILE A 58 9.78 1.70 -13.85
CA ILE A 58 10.48 1.22 -12.67
C ILE A 58 10.64 -0.30 -12.77
N GLU A 59 11.85 -0.80 -12.55
CA GLU A 59 12.17 -2.22 -12.64
C GLU A 59 12.93 -2.67 -11.38
N GLY A 60 12.80 -3.96 -11.02
CA GLY A 60 13.54 -4.57 -9.93
C GLY A 60 12.86 -4.48 -8.57
N ILE A 61 13.67 -4.56 -7.51
CA ILE A 61 13.23 -4.58 -6.12
C ILE A 61 13.82 -3.37 -5.41
N HIS A 62 12.97 -2.54 -4.82
CA HIS A 62 13.37 -1.33 -4.12
C HIS A 62 13.09 -1.46 -2.63
N GLY A 63 14.15 -1.51 -1.82
CA GLY A 63 14.08 -1.57 -0.36
C GLY A 63 14.12 -0.17 0.26
N PHE A 64 13.19 0.12 1.18
CA PHE A 64 13.11 1.37 1.90
C PHE A 64 13.23 1.14 3.39
N TRP A 65 14.12 1.88 4.03
CA TRP A 65 14.33 1.90 5.46
C TRP A 65 14.68 3.32 5.93
N HIS A 66 14.04 3.77 7.00
CA HIS A 66 14.34 5.05 7.62
C HIS A 66 14.43 4.88 9.13
N LYS A 67 15.52 5.40 9.72
CA LYS A 67 15.71 5.42 11.18
C LYS A 67 14.66 6.29 11.87
N ASN A 68 14.26 7.38 11.22
CA ASN A 68 13.19 8.25 11.71
C ASN A 68 11.83 7.59 11.45
N ILE A 69 11.11 7.26 12.52
CA ILE A 69 9.79 6.59 12.44
C ILE A 69 8.77 7.39 11.62
N PHE A 70 8.80 8.73 11.66
CA PHE A 70 7.88 9.56 10.86
C PHE A 70 8.17 9.43 9.36
N GLU A 71 9.44 9.40 8.97
CA GLU A 71 9.84 9.15 7.59
C GLU A 71 9.49 7.73 7.17
N ALA A 72 9.74 6.73 8.03
CA ALA A 72 9.42 5.33 7.78
C ALA A 72 7.92 5.12 7.50
N VAL A 73 7.05 5.77 8.28
CA VAL A 73 5.58 5.73 8.09
C VAL A 73 5.19 6.52 6.84
N TYR A 74 5.72 7.72 6.66
CA TYR A 74 5.35 8.57 5.54
C TYR A 74 5.84 8.02 4.19
N CYS A 75 6.91 7.22 4.19
CA CYS A 75 7.39 6.47 3.03
C CYS A 75 6.27 5.62 2.43
N THR A 76 5.49 4.89 3.25
CA THR A 76 4.34 4.13 2.77
C THR A 76 3.33 5.01 2.04
N ASN A 77 3.01 6.20 2.58
CA ASN A 77 2.08 7.14 1.94
C ASN A 77 2.58 7.64 0.58
N LEU A 78 3.89 7.86 0.45
CA LEU A 78 4.48 8.26 -0.83
C LEU A 78 4.42 7.15 -1.85
N LEU A 79 4.85 5.94 -1.46
CA LEU A 79 4.94 4.79 -2.36
C LEU A 79 3.57 4.31 -2.84
N MET A 80 2.54 4.35 -1.98
CA MET A 80 1.16 3.99 -2.35
C MET A 80 0.61 4.82 -3.52
N ARG A 81 1.13 6.02 -3.74
CA ARG A 81 0.68 6.90 -4.83
C ARG A 81 1.16 6.44 -6.21
N SER A 82 2.15 5.56 -6.25
CA SER A 82 2.81 5.09 -7.47
C SER A 82 2.82 3.56 -7.60
N CYS A 83 2.09 2.84 -6.74
CA CYS A 83 1.95 1.39 -6.86
C CYS A 83 0.57 1.01 -7.41
N ASP A 84 0.53 -0.03 -8.22
CA ASP A 84 -0.72 -0.58 -8.77
C ASP A 84 -1.47 -1.41 -7.73
N VAL A 85 -0.74 -2.12 -6.87
CA VAL A 85 -1.30 -2.99 -5.84
C VAL A 85 -0.52 -2.86 -4.54
N LEU A 86 -1.21 -2.61 -3.43
CA LEU A 86 -0.67 -2.65 -2.09
C LEU A 86 -0.84 -4.05 -1.50
N VAL A 87 0.27 -4.74 -1.23
CA VAL A 87 0.28 -6.01 -0.50
C VAL A 87 0.49 -5.74 0.98
N THR A 88 -0.51 -6.02 1.80
CA THR A 88 -0.46 -5.71 3.24
C THR A 88 -1.37 -6.63 4.06
N LYS A 89 -1.20 -6.66 5.38
CA LYS A 89 -2.23 -7.19 6.28
C LYS A 89 -3.43 -6.23 6.32
N PRO A 90 -4.65 -6.68 6.66
CA PRO A 90 -5.85 -5.84 6.65
C PRO A 90 -5.94 -4.92 7.89
N SER A 91 -4.95 -4.05 8.05
CA SER A 91 -4.84 -3.04 9.12
C SER A 91 -5.52 -1.72 8.71
N GLU A 92 -5.06 -0.62 9.29
CA GLU A 92 -5.48 0.74 8.92
C GLU A 92 -5.26 1.07 7.44
N LEU A 93 -4.33 0.39 6.78
CA LEU A 93 -4.08 0.56 5.34
C LEU A 93 -5.26 0.06 4.47
N ALA A 94 -6.17 -0.74 5.04
CA ALA A 94 -7.39 -1.17 4.35
C ALA A 94 -8.29 0.00 3.89
N PHE A 95 -8.16 1.16 4.52
CA PHE A 95 -8.99 2.34 4.24
C PHE A 95 -8.38 3.33 3.24
N TYR A 96 -7.21 3.02 2.68
CA TYR A 96 -6.57 3.85 1.66
C TYR A 96 -7.10 3.55 0.25
N PRO A 97 -7.25 4.57 -0.62
CA PRO A 97 -7.77 4.42 -1.98
C PRO A 97 -6.68 3.89 -2.95
N VAL A 98 -6.28 2.65 -2.76
CA VAL A 98 -5.35 1.91 -3.62
C VAL A 98 -5.83 0.47 -3.71
N PRO A 99 -5.71 -0.22 -4.86
CA PRO A 99 -6.00 -1.64 -4.94
C PRO A 99 -5.20 -2.46 -3.93
N LYS A 100 -5.83 -3.37 -3.21
CA LYS A 100 -5.21 -4.10 -2.10
C LYS A 100 -5.30 -5.60 -2.23
N LEU A 101 -4.17 -6.26 -2.01
CA LEU A 101 -4.11 -7.70 -1.75
C LEU A 101 -3.81 -7.90 -0.26
N PHE A 102 -4.74 -8.49 0.47
CA PHE A 102 -4.56 -8.76 1.88
C PHE A 102 -3.92 -10.12 2.13
N ILE A 103 -2.76 -10.10 2.79
CA ILE A 103 -2.14 -11.26 3.38
C ILE A 103 -2.74 -11.55 4.77
N ARG A 104 -2.33 -12.64 5.40
CA ARG A 104 -2.85 -13.06 6.70
C ARG A 104 -2.75 -11.97 7.76
N ARG A 105 -3.86 -11.72 8.44
CA ARG A 105 -3.95 -10.80 9.58
C ARG A 105 -3.12 -11.29 10.79
N VAL A 106 -2.75 -10.35 11.66
CA VAL A 106 -2.14 -10.62 12.96
C VAL A 106 -3.22 -10.63 14.06
N GLY A 107 -4.07 -9.60 14.10
CA GLY A 107 -5.15 -9.46 15.07
C GLY A 107 -6.52 -9.87 14.53
N LYS A 108 -7.39 -10.45 15.38
CA LYS A 108 -8.74 -10.85 14.96
C LYS A 108 -9.60 -9.69 14.47
N HIS A 109 -9.41 -8.49 15.03
CA HIS A 109 -10.15 -7.29 14.66
C HIS A 109 -9.83 -6.79 13.24
N GLU A 110 -8.65 -7.11 12.73
CA GLU A 110 -8.21 -6.69 11.37
C GLU A 110 -9.06 -7.35 10.26
N MET A 111 -9.78 -8.43 10.57
CA MET A 111 -10.68 -9.09 9.61
C MET A 111 -11.68 -8.12 8.97
N TRP A 112 -12.16 -7.16 9.75
CA TRP A 112 -13.14 -6.18 9.28
C TRP A 112 -12.59 -5.25 8.20
N GLY A 113 -11.27 -4.97 8.22
CA GLY A 113 -10.60 -4.21 7.17
C GLY A 113 -10.64 -4.92 5.82
N ALA A 114 -10.38 -6.23 5.79
CA ALA A 114 -10.46 -7.02 4.56
C ALA A 114 -11.90 -7.15 4.04
N ILE A 115 -12.86 -7.40 4.95
CA ILE A 115 -14.29 -7.46 4.58
C ILE A 115 -14.74 -6.13 3.99
N HIS A 116 -14.42 -5.01 4.65
CA HIS A 116 -14.77 -3.68 4.16
C HIS A 116 -14.20 -3.41 2.76
N SER A 117 -12.91 -3.68 2.55
CA SER A 117 -12.30 -3.49 1.22
C SER A 117 -12.93 -4.35 0.13
N ALA A 118 -13.29 -5.59 0.45
CA ALA A 118 -13.97 -6.46 -0.49
C ALA A 118 -15.40 -5.97 -0.81
N GLU A 119 -16.13 -5.45 0.20
CA GLU A 119 -17.48 -4.89 0.02
C GLU A 119 -17.47 -3.61 -0.84
N VAL A 120 -16.47 -2.74 -0.66
CA VAL A 120 -16.34 -1.51 -1.46
C VAL A 120 -15.62 -1.74 -2.79
N GLY A 121 -15.09 -2.95 -3.01
CA GLY A 121 -14.49 -3.38 -4.27
C GLY A 121 -13.12 -2.80 -4.56
N ASP A 122 -12.34 -2.43 -3.53
CA ASP A 122 -11.00 -1.87 -3.66
C ASP A 122 -9.90 -2.79 -3.10
N GLY A 123 -10.24 -3.99 -2.63
CA GLY A 123 -9.31 -4.97 -2.13
C GLY A 123 -9.87 -6.39 -2.10
N THR A 124 -8.97 -7.36 -1.86
CA THR A 124 -9.35 -8.77 -1.73
C THR A 124 -9.90 -9.10 -0.35
N LEU A 125 -10.51 -10.26 -0.19
CA LEU A 125 -10.56 -10.89 1.12
C LEU A 125 -9.14 -11.32 1.52
N GLU A 126 -8.96 -11.60 2.82
CA GLU A 126 -7.68 -12.07 3.37
C GLU A 126 -7.25 -13.40 2.73
N CYS A 127 -6.03 -13.46 2.21
CA CYS A 127 -5.41 -14.70 1.74
C CYS A 127 -5.09 -15.61 2.94
N ARG A 128 -5.43 -16.89 2.82
CA ARG A 128 -5.33 -17.86 3.93
C ARG A 128 -3.91 -18.30 4.20
N ASP A 129 -3.11 -18.41 3.14
CA ASP A 129 -1.75 -18.95 3.15
C ASP A 129 -0.93 -18.40 1.97
N ILE A 130 0.34 -18.79 1.91
CA ILE A 130 1.25 -18.38 0.84
C ILE A 130 0.79 -18.83 -0.55
N PRO A 131 0.37 -20.09 -0.78
CA PRO A 131 -0.15 -20.52 -2.08
C PRO A 131 -1.34 -19.68 -2.55
N HIS A 132 -2.28 -19.35 -1.66
CA HIS A 132 -3.41 -18.48 -2.01
C HIS A 132 -2.94 -17.05 -2.34
N THR A 133 -1.96 -16.51 -1.62
CA THR A 133 -1.37 -15.20 -1.92
C THR A 133 -0.74 -15.18 -3.31
N ILE A 134 0.00 -16.25 -3.67
CA ILE A 134 0.63 -16.38 -4.99
C ILE A 134 -0.44 -16.42 -6.09
N GLN A 135 -1.49 -17.22 -5.93
CA GLN A 135 -2.60 -17.29 -6.89
C GLN A 135 -3.26 -15.92 -7.12
N MET A 136 -3.47 -15.16 -6.04
CA MET A 136 -4.04 -13.82 -6.13
C MET A 136 -3.09 -12.82 -6.79
N LEU A 137 -1.78 -12.90 -6.54
CA LEU A 137 -0.78 -12.08 -7.22
C LEU A 137 -0.74 -12.40 -8.72
N GLU A 138 -0.79 -13.68 -9.08
CA GLU A 138 -0.86 -14.11 -10.49
C GLU A 138 -2.11 -13.57 -11.18
N LEU A 139 -3.25 -13.54 -10.50
CA LEU A 139 -4.48 -12.96 -11.02
C LEU A 139 -4.31 -11.46 -11.32
N PHE A 140 -3.72 -10.70 -10.40
CA PHE A 140 -3.44 -9.27 -10.63
C PHE A 140 -2.48 -9.02 -11.80
N LEU A 141 -1.55 -9.93 -12.05
CA LEU A 141 -0.56 -9.79 -13.11
C LEU A 141 -1.04 -10.27 -14.48
N GLN A 142 -2.06 -11.15 -14.53
CA GLN A 142 -2.54 -11.79 -15.75
C GLN A 142 -3.90 -11.26 -16.22
N ASP A 143 -4.67 -10.64 -15.34
CA ASP A 143 -6.02 -10.16 -15.62
C ASP A 143 -6.14 -8.66 -15.36
N ASP A 144 -5.95 -7.86 -16.43
CA ASP A 144 -6.08 -6.41 -16.37
C ASP A 144 -7.48 -5.93 -15.95
N THR A 145 -8.51 -6.76 -16.17
CA THR A 145 -9.90 -6.38 -15.82
C THR A 145 -10.09 -6.35 -14.32
N PHE A 146 -9.49 -7.27 -13.57
CA PHE A 146 -9.61 -7.34 -12.12
C PHE A 146 -9.03 -6.09 -11.44
N LEU A 147 -7.84 -5.67 -11.85
CA LEU A 147 -7.21 -4.45 -11.35
C LEU A 147 -7.96 -3.19 -11.81
N SER A 148 -8.38 -3.16 -13.07
CA SER A 148 -9.17 -2.06 -13.63
C SER A 148 -10.50 -1.85 -12.89
N ASP A 149 -11.19 -2.92 -12.54
CA ASP A 149 -12.45 -2.86 -11.78
C ASP A 149 -12.22 -2.28 -10.37
N MET A 150 -11.14 -2.69 -9.70
CA MET A 150 -10.78 -2.09 -8.40
C MET A 150 -10.48 -0.59 -8.52
N CYS A 151 -9.72 -0.18 -9.52
CA CYS A 151 -9.44 1.23 -9.78
C CYS A 151 -10.73 2.02 -10.07
N GLN A 152 -11.64 1.47 -10.85
CA GLN A 152 -12.93 2.10 -11.15
C GLN A 152 -13.80 2.24 -9.90
N ASN A 153 -13.81 1.22 -9.03
CA ASN A 153 -14.50 1.26 -7.74
C ASN A 153 -13.91 2.33 -6.83
N ILE A 154 -12.57 2.46 -6.75
CA ILE A 154 -11.90 3.51 -6.00
C ILE A 154 -12.34 4.91 -6.47
N VAL A 155 -12.34 5.14 -7.78
CA VAL A 155 -12.79 6.43 -8.35
C VAL A 155 -14.25 6.72 -8.00
N THR A 156 -15.12 5.72 -8.09
CA THR A 156 -16.55 5.84 -7.76
C THR A 156 -16.75 6.13 -6.27
N ASN A 157 -16.07 5.39 -5.41
CA ASN A 157 -16.11 5.53 -3.95
C ASN A 157 -15.57 6.89 -3.50
N LYS A 158 -14.50 7.38 -4.16
CA LYS A 158 -13.97 8.73 -3.90
C LYS A 158 -15.00 9.81 -4.23
N LYS A 159 -15.68 9.72 -5.37
CA LYS A 159 -16.75 10.66 -5.74
C LYS A 159 -17.92 10.63 -4.75
N ALA A 160 -18.21 9.47 -4.18
CA ALA A 160 -19.22 9.30 -3.13
C ALA A 160 -18.76 9.79 -1.74
N GLY A 161 -17.50 10.20 -1.59
CA GLY A 161 -16.92 10.68 -0.33
C GLY A 161 -16.64 9.55 0.68
N LEU A 162 -16.44 8.31 0.21
CA LEU A 162 -16.22 7.17 1.10
C LEU A 162 -14.87 7.26 1.84
N TYR A 163 -13.86 7.86 1.21
CA TYR A 163 -12.53 8.05 1.80
C TYR A 163 -12.37 9.38 2.56
N ASP A 164 -13.44 10.16 2.72
CA ASP A 164 -13.40 11.49 3.33
C ASP A 164 -13.77 11.46 4.82
N GLY A 165 -13.76 10.29 5.47
CA GLY A 165 -14.22 10.10 6.85
C GLY A 165 -13.52 11.02 7.87
N ALA A 166 -12.21 11.20 7.77
CA ALA A 166 -11.45 12.08 8.65
C ALA A 166 -11.88 13.56 8.52
N TYR A 167 -12.10 14.03 7.29
CA TYR A 167 -12.59 15.39 7.03
C TYR A 167 -14.00 15.58 7.58
N LYS A 168 -14.91 14.62 7.35
CA LYS A 168 -16.30 14.65 7.86
C LYS A 168 -16.34 14.68 9.39
N VAL A 169 -15.48 13.94 10.07
CA VAL A 169 -15.40 13.98 11.54
C VAL A 169 -14.97 15.36 12.04
N VAL A 170 -13.99 15.99 11.38
CA VAL A 170 -13.55 17.36 11.75
C VAL A 170 -14.66 18.37 11.51
N GLU A 171 -15.34 18.32 10.37
CA GLU A 171 -16.47 19.19 10.04
C GLU A 171 -17.59 19.07 11.08
N LEU A 172 -17.98 17.83 11.44
CA LEU A 172 -18.98 17.57 12.47
C LEU A 172 -18.55 18.12 13.84
N ALA A 173 -17.29 17.91 14.23
CA ALA A 173 -16.75 18.40 15.49
C ALA A 173 -16.75 19.95 15.56
N MET A 174 -16.44 20.61 14.46
CA MET A 174 -16.50 22.08 14.35
C MET A 174 -17.95 22.58 14.39
N GLY A 175 -18.86 21.92 13.69
CA GLY A 175 -20.31 22.24 13.71
C GLY A 175 -20.90 22.09 15.11
N LEU A 176 -20.54 21.05 15.85
CA LEU A 176 -20.98 20.87 17.25
C LEU A 176 -20.46 21.95 18.20
N LYS A 177 -19.26 22.50 17.95
CA LYS A 177 -18.71 23.63 18.73
C LYS A 177 -19.49 24.93 18.49
N ILE A 178 -19.89 25.19 17.25
CA ILE A 178 -20.67 26.39 16.90
C ILE A 178 -22.03 26.35 17.58
N ASN A 179 -22.71 25.22 17.57
CA ASN A 179 -24.03 25.07 18.21
C ASN A 179 -24.02 25.11 19.75
N ARG A 180 -22.88 24.92 20.41
CA ARG A 180 -22.74 25.05 21.87
C ARG A 180 -22.47 26.47 22.34
N ASN A 181 -22.11 27.38 21.47
CA ASN A 181 -21.87 28.78 21.82
C ASN A 181 -23.12 29.66 21.62
N ASP A 182 -24.20 29.08 21.11
CA ASP A 182 -25.50 29.76 20.89
C ASP A 182 -26.54 29.45 22.00
N GLU A 183 -26.16 28.70 23.07
CA GLU A 183 -26.90 28.49 24.31
C GLU A 183 -26.22 29.28 25.48
#